data_5728eec51fc77d5a779f7c11f19bc967
#
_entry.id   5728eec51fc77d5a779f7c11f19bc967
#
_cell.length_a   1.000
_cell.length_b   1.000
_cell.length_c   1.000
_cell.angle_alpha   90.00
_cell.angle_beta   90.00
_cell.angle_gamma   90.00
#
_symmetry.space_group_name_H-M   'P 1'
#
loop_
_entity.id
_entity.type
_entity.pdbx_description
1 polymer ?
#
loop_
_entity_poly.entity_id
_entity_poly.type
_entity_poly.pdbx_seq_one_letter_code
_entity_poly.pdbx_strand_id
1 'polypeptide(L)'
;MSENKYAGTQTEKNLQTAFAGESQARNKYTYFASVAKKEGMEQIASLFLKTADNEKEHAKMWFKELGGIGDTAANLAAAADGENFEWTDMYEDFAKTAEAEGFKALAAKFRMVGEIEKHHEERYRALLKNVETAQVFEKSEVKVWECRNCGHIVVGTKAPEVCPVCAHPKSYFEVHAENY
;
A
#
# COMPACT_ATOMS: atom_id res chain seq x y z
N MET A 1 4.63 -3.29 16.31
CA MET A 1 4.74 -1.80 16.21
C MET A 1 5.37 -1.28 17.50
N SER A 2 6.18 -0.22 17.44
CA SER A 2 6.73 0.42 18.65
C SER A 2 5.60 1.12 19.41
N GLU A 3 5.75 1.22 20.75
CA GLU A 3 4.78 1.93 21.60
C GLU A 3 4.76 3.43 21.23
N ASN A 4 3.56 3.99 21.07
CA ASN A 4 3.39 5.41 20.83
C ASN A 4 3.56 6.20 22.13
N LYS A 5 4.78 6.69 22.39
CA LYS A 5 5.13 7.47 23.60
C LYS A 5 4.38 8.81 23.73
N TYR A 6 3.66 9.23 22.68
CA TYR A 6 2.91 10.50 22.67
C TYR A 6 1.41 10.31 22.93
N ALA A 7 0.95 9.07 23.17
CA ALA A 7 -0.46 8.73 23.28
C ALA A 7 -1.23 9.68 24.22
N GLY A 8 -2.36 10.23 23.76
CA GLY A 8 -3.23 11.15 24.48
C GLY A 8 -2.76 12.60 24.57
N THR A 9 -1.59 12.94 24.01
CA THR A 9 -1.02 14.30 24.09
C THR A 9 -1.43 15.18 22.89
N GLN A 10 -1.25 16.51 23.04
CA GLN A 10 -1.37 17.45 21.92
C GLN A 10 -0.28 17.19 20.85
N THR A 11 0.89 16.69 21.26
CA THR A 11 1.99 16.32 20.33
C THR A 11 1.58 15.17 19.43
N GLU A 12 0.85 14.17 19.93
CA GLU A 12 0.29 13.11 19.08
C GLU A 12 -0.62 13.67 17.99
N LYS A 13 -1.56 14.56 18.35
CA LYS A 13 -2.45 15.22 17.39
C LYS A 13 -1.67 16.03 16.35
N ASN A 14 -0.61 16.72 16.78
CA ASN A 14 0.26 17.47 15.88
C ASN A 14 0.98 16.53 14.89
N LEU A 15 1.49 15.38 15.35
CA LEU A 15 2.13 14.37 14.50
C LEU A 15 1.14 13.76 13.49
N GLN A 16 -0.09 13.46 13.93
CA GLN A 16 -1.15 12.97 13.05
C GLN A 16 -1.51 14.00 11.97
N THR A 17 -1.63 15.28 12.37
CA THR A 17 -1.92 16.38 11.44
C THR A 17 -0.78 16.59 10.46
N ALA A 18 0.47 16.55 10.91
CA ALA A 18 1.65 16.66 10.06
C ALA A 18 1.72 15.48 9.07
N PHE A 19 1.55 14.25 9.53
CA PHE A 19 1.51 13.06 8.67
C PHE A 19 0.43 13.18 7.58
N ALA A 20 -0.78 13.59 7.95
CA ALA A 20 -1.88 13.79 7.00
C ALA A 20 -1.57 14.89 5.98
N GLY A 21 -1.03 16.03 6.44
CA GLY A 21 -0.65 17.17 5.59
C GLY A 21 0.39 16.80 4.54
N GLU A 22 1.49 16.17 4.96
CA GLU A 22 2.58 15.73 4.07
C GLU A 22 2.12 14.64 3.08
N SER A 23 1.28 13.71 3.54
CA SER A 23 0.70 12.67 2.68
C SER A 23 -0.18 13.25 1.59
N GLN A 24 -0.99 14.27 1.91
CA GLN A 24 -1.79 14.99 0.92
C GLN A 24 -0.92 15.82 -0.03
N ALA A 25 0.10 16.52 0.47
CA ALA A 25 1.02 17.32 -0.33
C ALA A 25 1.74 16.44 -1.37
N ARG A 26 2.27 15.28 -0.94
CA ARG A 26 2.87 14.29 -1.84
C ARG A 26 1.96 13.94 -3.01
N ASN A 27 0.71 13.58 -2.75
CA ASN A 27 -0.22 13.20 -3.80
C ASN A 27 -0.57 14.38 -4.70
N LYS A 28 -0.87 15.56 -4.14
CA LYS A 28 -1.19 16.78 -4.90
C LYS A 28 -0.06 17.16 -5.84
N TYR A 29 1.19 17.14 -5.40
CA TYR A 29 2.34 17.52 -6.24
C TYR A 29 2.56 16.52 -7.38
N THR A 30 2.29 15.24 -7.18
CA THR A 30 2.30 14.25 -8.28
C THR A 30 1.24 14.59 -9.34
N TYR A 31 0.04 15.01 -8.92
CA TYR A 31 -1.01 15.42 -9.86
C TYR A 31 -0.66 16.72 -10.57
N PHE A 32 -0.07 17.71 -9.87
CA PHE A 32 0.38 18.96 -10.47
C PHE A 32 1.51 18.75 -11.48
N ALA A 33 2.44 17.85 -11.19
CA ALA A 33 3.47 17.44 -12.15
C ALA A 33 2.90 16.88 -13.44
N SER A 34 1.83 16.09 -13.35
CA SER A 34 1.13 15.54 -14.53
C SER A 34 0.54 16.65 -15.41
N VAL A 35 0.00 17.71 -14.80
CA VAL A 35 -0.50 18.88 -15.54
C VAL A 35 0.65 19.63 -16.20
N ALA A 36 1.71 19.95 -15.44
CA ALA A 36 2.87 20.67 -15.97
C ALA A 36 3.51 19.95 -17.17
N LYS A 37 3.59 18.61 -17.14
CA LYS A 37 4.05 17.82 -18.31
C LYS A 37 3.17 18.00 -19.53
N LYS A 38 1.84 17.95 -19.37
CA LYS A 38 0.90 18.14 -20.47
C LYS A 38 1.00 19.53 -21.09
N GLU A 39 1.39 20.53 -20.30
CA GLU A 39 1.61 21.91 -20.72
C GLU A 39 3.02 22.16 -21.28
N GLY A 40 3.89 21.12 -21.34
CA GLY A 40 5.26 21.21 -21.86
C GLY A 40 6.26 21.83 -20.89
N MET A 41 5.94 21.91 -19.59
CA MET A 41 6.77 22.53 -18.56
C MET A 41 7.57 21.48 -17.79
N GLU A 42 8.46 20.76 -18.45
CA GLU A 42 9.19 19.61 -17.88
C GLU A 42 10.01 19.95 -16.63
N GLN A 43 10.64 21.13 -16.57
CA GLN A 43 11.37 21.56 -15.38
C GLN A 43 10.45 21.72 -14.16
N ILE A 44 9.27 22.33 -14.34
CA ILE A 44 8.29 22.52 -13.27
C ILE A 44 7.75 21.17 -12.82
N ALA A 45 7.44 20.28 -13.75
CA ALA A 45 7.00 18.91 -13.44
C ALA A 45 8.05 18.14 -12.62
N SER A 46 9.32 18.25 -12.99
CA SER A 46 10.44 17.62 -12.27
C SER A 46 10.58 18.17 -10.85
N LEU A 47 10.41 19.48 -10.65
CA LEU A 47 10.46 20.10 -9.32
C LEU A 47 9.29 19.66 -8.44
N PHE A 48 8.07 19.56 -8.97
CA PHE A 48 6.94 18.97 -8.25
C PHE A 48 7.19 17.52 -7.82
N LEU A 49 7.71 16.67 -8.71
CA LEU A 49 8.02 15.28 -8.37
C LEU A 49 9.11 15.17 -7.30
N LYS A 50 10.17 15.98 -7.41
CA LYS A 50 11.22 16.04 -6.40
C LYS A 50 10.67 16.45 -5.03
N THR A 51 9.82 17.47 -5.00
CA THR A 51 9.17 17.90 -3.74
C THR A 51 8.23 16.82 -3.21
N ALA A 52 7.44 16.16 -4.07
CA ALA A 52 6.58 15.03 -3.66
C ALA A 52 7.38 13.90 -2.99
N ASP A 53 8.59 13.59 -3.46
CA ASP A 53 9.48 12.62 -2.83
C ASP A 53 10.01 13.10 -1.46
N ASN A 54 10.25 14.39 -1.30
CA ASN A 54 10.62 14.97 0.00
C ASN A 54 9.46 14.84 1.00
N GLU A 55 8.23 15.20 0.59
CA GLU A 55 7.04 15.12 1.46
C GLU A 55 6.72 13.66 1.87
N LYS A 56 7.01 12.69 1.01
CA LYS A 56 6.93 11.27 1.37
C LYS A 56 7.86 10.92 2.54
N GLU A 57 9.09 11.43 2.54
CA GLU A 57 10.03 11.17 3.64
C GLU A 57 9.64 11.93 4.92
N HIS A 58 9.11 13.15 4.82
CA HIS A 58 8.55 13.88 5.97
C HIS A 58 7.36 13.11 6.58
N ALA A 59 6.39 12.69 5.78
CA ALA A 59 5.27 11.87 6.24
C ALA A 59 5.74 10.59 6.95
N LYS A 60 6.74 9.89 6.39
CA LYS A 60 7.33 8.69 6.98
C LYS A 60 7.99 8.95 8.34
N MET A 61 8.66 10.10 8.53
CA MET A 61 9.23 10.47 9.83
C MET A 61 8.13 10.57 10.90
N TRP A 62 7.06 11.30 10.61
CA TRP A 62 5.95 11.47 11.54
C TRP A 62 5.21 10.17 11.82
N PHE A 63 5.01 9.35 10.79
CA PHE A 63 4.37 8.05 10.94
C PHE A 63 5.20 7.06 11.79
N LYS A 64 6.53 7.12 11.70
CA LYS A 64 7.44 6.36 12.58
C LYS A 64 7.35 6.82 14.04
N GLU A 65 7.31 8.13 14.30
CA GLU A 65 7.14 8.66 15.66
C GLU A 65 5.82 8.21 16.29
N LEU A 66 4.75 8.07 15.50
CA LEU A 66 3.47 7.52 15.91
C LEU A 66 3.48 5.99 16.11
N GLY A 67 4.59 5.31 15.85
CA GLY A 67 4.68 3.86 15.93
C GLY A 67 3.96 3.11 14.81
N GLY A 68 3.63 3.80 13.71
CA GLY A 68 2.82 3.26 12.60
C GLY A 68 3.53 2.28 11.68
N ILE A 69 4.85 2.10 11.81
CA ILE A 69 5.62 1.17 10.97
C ILE A 69 6.19 0.04 11.83
N GLY A 70 5.74 -1.18 11.57
CA GLY A 70 6.22 -2.40 12.20
C GLY A 70 6.99 -3.31 11.24
N ASP A 71 7.09 -4.58 11.58
CA ASP A 71 7.54 -5.62 10.66
C ASP A 71 6.48 -5.91 9.58
N THR A 72 6.81 -6.80 8.65
CA THR A 72 5.92 -7.11 7.51
C THR A 72 4.56 -7.64 7.97
N ALA A 73 4.52 -8.52 8.98
CA ALA A 73 3.26 -9.08 9.48
C ALA A 73 2.40 -8.00 10.13
N ALA A 74 2.98 -7.16 11.00
CA ALA A 74 2.28 -6.05 11.62
C ALA A 74 1.77 -5.02 10.61
N ASN A 75 2.56 -4.71 9.57
CA ASN A 75 2.16 -3.78 8.52
C ASN A 75 1.03 -4.35 7.65
N LEU A 76 1.06 -5.66 7.34
CA LEU A 76 -0.02 -6.32 6.61
C LEU A 76 -1.33 -6.35 7.41
N ALA A 77 -1.24 -6.61 8.71
CA ALA A 77 -2.40 -6.55 9.60
C ALA A 77 -3.00 -5.14 9.63
N ALA A 78 -2.17 -4.11 9.87
CA ALA A 78 -2.62 -2.73 9.91
C ALA A 78 -3.22 -2.26 8.57
N ALA A 79 -2.64 -2.67 7.44
CA ALA A 79 -3.20 -2.39 6.12
C ALA A 79 -4.58 -3.05 5.96
N ALA A 80 -4.70 -4.35 6.27
CA ALA A 80 -5.97 -5.07 6.19
C ALA A 80 -7.06 -4.44 7.06
N ASP A 81 -6.72 -4.01 8.29
CA ASP A 81 -7.66 -3.35 9.19
C ASP A 81 -8.09 -1.96 8.70
N GLY A 82 -7.18 -1.21 8.07
CA GLY A 82 -7.49 0.06 7.41
C GLY A 82 -8.49 -0.13 6.26
N GLU A 83 -8.18 -1.02 5.32
CA GLU A 83 -9.08 -1.32 4.20
C GLU A 83 -10.45 -1.85 4.67
N ASN A 84 -10.45 -2.68 5.73
CA ASN A 84 -11.71 -3.16 6.35
C ASN A 84 -12.58 -1.99 6.81
N PHE A 85 -12.03 -1.04 7.57
CA PHE A 85 -12.76 0.15 8.02
C PHE A 85 -13.25 0.99 6.83
N GLU A 86 -12.45 1.12 5.77
CA GLU A 86 -12.83 1.91 4.61
C GLU A 86 -14.07 1.35 3.90
N TRP A 87 -14.14 0.04 3.69
CA TRP A 87 -15.27 -0.53 2.96
C TRP A 87 -16.48 -0.88 3.84
N THR A 88 -16.29 -1.22 5.13
CA THR A 88 -17.42 -1.55 6.02
C THR A 88 -18.15 -0.32 6.54
N ASP A 89 -17.43 0.76 6.81
CA ASP A 89 -17.93 1.93 7.51
C ASP A 89 -17.81 3.21 6.67
N MET A 90 -16.59 3.63 6.34
CA MET A 90 -16.30 4.96 5.82
C MET A 90 -17.01 5.24 4.47
N TYR A 91 -16.78 4.41 3.46
CA TYR A 91 -17.32 4.65 2.12
C TYR A 91 -18.84 4.46 2.05
N GLU A 92 -19.41 3.53 2.84
CA GLU A 92 -20.86 3.37 2.89
C GLU A 92 -21.54 4.59 3.56
N ASP A 93 -20.97 5.14 4.62
CA ASP A 93 -21.49 6.34 5.26
C ASP A 93 -21.33 7.59 4.38
N PHE A 94 -20.22 7.69 3.64
CA PHE A 94 -20.05 8.75 2.65
C PHE A 94 -21.07 8.64 1.51
N ALA A 95 -21.36 7.41 1.05
CA ALA A 95 -22.36 7.16 0.02
C ALA A 95 -23.77 7.57 0.47
N LYS A 96 -24.18 7.17 1.69
CA LYS A 96 -25.47 7.57 2.29
C LYS A 96 -25.60 9.09 2.39
N THR A 97 -24.54 9.76 2.86
CA THR A 97 -24.51 11.23 2.95
C THR A 97 -24.65 11.88 1.58
N ALA A 98 -23.88 11.42 0.60
CA ALA A 98 -23.93 11.93 -0.76
C ALA A 98 -25.33 11.73 -1.42
N GLU A 99 -25.98 10.59 -1.14
CA GLU A 99 -27.38 10.35 -1.59
C GLU A 99 -28.36 11.33 -0.95
N ALA A 100 -28.28 11.54 0.36
CA ALA A 100 -29.15 12.46 1.09
C ALA A 100 -28.99 13.91 0.60
N GLU A 101 -27.77 14.29 0.20
CA GLU A 101 -27.46 15.61 -0.37
C GLU A 101 -27.74 15.71 -1.87
N GLY A 102 -28.21 14.64 -2.53
CA GLY A 102 -28.60 14.64 -3.95
C GLY A 102 -27.45 14.28 -4.92
N PHE A 103 -26.25 13.95 -4.45
CA PHE A 103 -25.06 13.60 -5.25
C PHE A 103 -25.02 12.11 -5.62
N LYS A 104 -26.08 11.59 -6.24
CA LYS A 104 -26.24 10.14 -6.53
C LYS A 104 -25.07 9.50 -7.30
N ALA A 105 -24.51 10.25 -8.27
CA ALA A 105 -23.35 9.73 -9.03
C ALA A 105 -22.09 9.59 -8.18
N LEU A 106 -21.90 10.48 -7.19
CA LEU A 106 -20.78 10.40 -6.25
C LEU A 106 -21.01 9.27 -5.23
N ALA A 107 -22.24 9.11 -4.74
CA ALA A 107 -22.60 7.99 -3.86
C ALA A 107 -22.30 6.63 -4.51
N ALA A 108 -22.66 6.47 -5.79
CA ALA A 108 -22.30 5.25 -6.54
C ALA A 108 -20.79 5.06 -6.64
N LYS A 109 -19.99 6.12 -6.84
CA LYS A 109 -18.52 6.04 -6.86
C LYS A 109 -17.95 5.62 -5.50
N PHE A 110 -18.46 6.15 -4.39
CA PHE A 110 -18.03 5.74 -3.05
C PHE A 110 -18.24 4.24 -2.83
N ARG A 111 -19.40 3.70 -3.19
CA ARG A 111 -19.65 2.26 -3.07
C ARG A 111 -18.72 1.43 -3.96
N MET A 112 -18.49 1.87 -5.22
CA MET A 112 -17.56 1.16 -6.12
C MET A 112 -16.13 1.16 -5.59
N VAL A 113 -15.66 2.25 -4.96
CA VAL A 113 -14.36 2.28 -4.31
C VAL A 113 -14.36 1.36 -3.10
N GLY A 114 -15.39 1.37 -2.26
CA GLY A 114 -15.52 0.42 -1.14
C GLY A 114 -15.38 -1.04 -1.56
N GLU A 115 -15.94 -1.45 -2.70
CA GLU A 115 -15.75 -2.81 -3.24
C GLU A 115 -14.28 -3.09 -3.63
N ILE A 116 -13.54 -2.07 -4.07
CA ILE A 116 -12.10 -2.21 -4.36
C ILE A 116 -11.33 -2.42 -3.06
N GLU A 117 -11.62 -1.63 -2.01
CA GLU A 117 -10.93 -1.73 -0.71
C GLU A 117 -11.20 -3.08 -0.02
N LYS A 118 -12.37 -3.68 -0.23
CA LYS A 118 -12.64 -5.05 0.18
C LYS A 118 -11.66 -6.06 -0.46
N HIS A 119 -11.39 -5.92 -1.75
CA HIS A 119 -10.39 -6.78 -2.42
C HIS A 119 -8.96 -6.51 -1.94
N HIS A 120 -8.63 -5.28 -1.55
CA HIS A 120 -7.35 -4.97 -0.94
C HIS A 120 -7.22 -5.65 0.42
N GLU A 121 -8.24 -5.59 1.28
CA GLU A 121 -8.28 -6.32 2.55
C GLU A 121 -8.06 -7.82 2.35
N GLU A 122 -8.85 -8.46 1.48
CA GLU A 122 -8.74 -9.88 1.18
C GLU A 122 -7.29 -10.26 0.77
N ARG A 123 -6.66 -9.44 -0.06
CA ARG A 123 -5.28 -9.61 -0.49
C ARG A 123 -4.30 -9.50 0.69
N TYR A 124 -4.42 -8.47 1.53
CA TYR A 124 -3.51 -8.28 2.66
C TYR A 124 -3.68 -9.39 3.71
N ARG A 125 -4.90 -9.86 3.97
CA ARG A 125 -5.13 -10.99 4.88
C ARG A 125 -4.56 -12.29 4.32
N ALA A 126 -4.65 -12.54 3.03
CA ALA A 126 -4.04 -13.70 2.39
C ALA A 126 -2.50 -13.65 2.47
N LEU A 127 -1.90 -12.48 2.26
CA LEU A 127 -0.45 -12.27 2.39
C LEU A 127 0.00 -12.42 3.85
N LEU A 128 -0.75 -11.88 4.81
CA LEU A 128 -0.48 -12.03 6.24
C LEU A 128 -0.48 -13.52 6.62
N LYS A 129 -1.48 -14.27 6.23
CA LYS A 129 -1.56 -15.71 6.44
C LYS A 129 -0.33 -16.43 5.87
N ASN A 130 0.13 -16.06 4.67
CA ASN A 130 1.34 -16.67 4.10
C ASN A 130 2.60 -16.36 4.93
N VAL A 131 2.71 -15.16 5.50
CA VAL A 131 3.83 -14.79 6.39
C VAL A 131 3.77 -15.61 7.68
N GLU A 132 2.62 -15.63 8.36
CA GLU A 132 2.42 -16.31 9.63
C GLU A 132 2.60 -17.84 9.56
N THR A 133 2.27 -18.43 8.41
CA THR A 133 2.38 -19.88 8.19
C THR A 133 3.65 -20.28 7.42
N ALA A 134 4.62 -19.36 7.24
CA ALA A 134 5.85 -19.56 6.47
C ALA A 134 5.60 -20.00 5.00
N GLN A 135 4.47 -19.64 4.43
CA GLN A 135 4.07 -20.04 3.07
C GLN A 135 4.39 -18.99 1.98
N VAL A 136 5.22 -18.01 2.26
CA VAL A 136 5.64 -17.02 1.24
C VAL A 136 6.44 -17.69 0.14
N PHE A 137 7.40 -18.55 0.52
CA PHE A 137 8.32 -19.23 -0.40
C PHE A 137 8.15 -20.76 -0.42
N GLU A 138 7.14 -21.27 0.25
CA GLU A 138 6.78 -22.68 0.29
C GLU A 138 5.25 -22.81 0.27
N LYS A 139 4.72 -23.80 -0.47
CA LYS A 139 3.29 -24.08 -0.56
C LYS A 139 3.02 -25.54 -0.29
N SER A 140 1.81 -25.87 0.15
CA SER A 140 1.35 -27.27 0.33
C SER A 140 1.25 -28.04 -1.00
N GLU A 141 1.18 -27.33 -2.11
CA GLU A 141 1.05 -27.89 -3.46
C GLU A 141 2.21 -27.45 -4.34
N VAL A 142 2.47 -28.21 -5.39
CA VAL A 142 3.42 -27.84 -6.43
C VAL A 142 2.97 -26.54 -7.10
N LYS A 143 3.86 -25.57 -7.16
CA LYS A 143 3.66 -24.27 -7.86
C LYS A 143 4.77 -24.06 -8.87
N VAL A 144 4.51 -23.17 -9.80
CA VAL A 144 5.51 -22.62 -10.69
C VAL A 144 6.07 -21.37 -10.01
N TRP A 145 7.38 -21.33 -9.80
CA TRP A 145 8.07 -20.21 -9.18
C TRP A 145 8.88 -19.46 -10.23
N GLU A 146 8.84 -18.16 -10.21
CA GLU A 146 9.59 -17.29 -11.10
C GLU A 146 10.56 -16.39 -10.32
N CYS A 147 11.79 -16.30 -10.82
CA CYS A 147 12.77 -15.35 -10.33
C CYS A 147 12.48 -13.95 -10.90
N ARG A 148 12.07 -13.01 -10.07
CA ARG A 148 11.75 -11.62 -10.46
C ARG A 148 12.90 -10.85 -11.09
N ASN A 149 14.14 -11.31 -10.92
CA ASN A 149 15.31 -10.66 -11.52
C ASN A 149 15.61 -11.14 -12.95
N CYS A 150 15.51 -12.44 -13.22
CA CYS A 150 15.95 -12.99 -14.52
C CYS A 150 14.90 -13.83 -15.26
N GLY A 151 13.70 -14.01 -14.69
CA GLY A 151 12.63 -14.81 -15.29
C GLY A 151 12.84 -16.33 -15.23
N HIS A 152 13.84 -16.82 -14.49
CA HIS A 152 14.06 -18.27 -14.37
C HIS A 152 12.89 -18.96 -13.67
N ILE A 153 12.37 -20.01 -14.29
CA ILE A 153 11.23 -20.79 -13.81
C ILE A 153 11.67 -22.08 -13.14
N VAL A 154 11.07 -22.36 -11.98
CA VAL A 154 11.25 -23.63 -11.23
C VAL A 154 9.87 -24.16 -10.83
N VAL A 155 9.70 -25.49 -10.95
CA VAL A 155 8.47 -26.18 -10.53
C VAL A 155 8.74 -26.96 -9.26
N GLY A 156 7.93 -26.75 -8.22
CA GLY A 156 8.09 -27.44 -6.95
C GLY A 156 7.21 -26.87 -5.85
N THR A 157 7.24 -27.47 -4.66
CA THR A 157 6.48 -26.97 -3.50
C THR A 157 7.13 -25.76 -2.86
N LYS A 158 8.41 -25.48 -3.14
CA LYS A 158 9.14 -24.34 -2.58
C LYS A 158 10.09 -23.69 -3.60
N ALA A 159 10.32 -22.41 -3.41
CA ALA A 159 11.32 -21.65 -4.13
C ALA A 159 12.74 -22.12 -3.74
N PRO A 160 13.71 -22.14 -4.68
CA PRO A 160 15.10 -22.44 -4.36
C PRO A 160 15.71 -21.35 -3.46
N GLU A 161 16.66 -21.73 -2.60
CA GLU A 161 17.35 -20.77 -1.71
C GLU A 161 18.14 -19.72 -2.49
N VAL A 162 18.66 -20.09 -3.66
CA VAL A 162 19.42 -19.23 -4.58
C VAL A 162 19.01 -19.55 -6.00
N CYS A 163 18.80 -18.53 -6.82
CA CYS A 163 18.51 -18.69 -8.24
C CYS A 163 19.74 -19.29 -8.95
N PRO A 164 19.63 -20.47 -9.63
CA PRO A 164 20.77 -21.11 -10.28
C PRO A 164 21.30 -20.35 -11.50
N VAL A 165 20.53 -19.38 -12.03
CA VAL A 165 20.89 -18.60 -13.23
C VAL A 165 21.58 -17.30 -12.87
N CYS A 166 21.03 -16.53 -11.91
CA CYS A 166 21.50 -15.17 -11.62
C CYS A 166 21.99 -14.98 -10.17
N ALA A 167 22.06 -16.05 -9.38
CA ALA A 167 22.54 -16.07 -8.00
C ALA A 167 21.79 -15.13 -7.01
N HIS A 168 20.59 -14.60 -7.37
CA HIS A 168 19.76 -13.87 -6.44
C HIS A 168 19.15 -14.81 -5.38
N PRO A 169 18.98 -14.36 -4.12
CA PRO A 169 18.43 -15.17 -3.05
C PRO A 169 16.94 -15.48 -3.28
N LYS A 170 16.39 -16.44 -2.53
CA LYS A 170 14.97 -16.85 -2.66
C LYS A 170 13.98 -15.73 -2.49
N SER A 171 14.33 -14.62 -1.83
CA SER A 171 13.50 -13.43 -1.70
C SER A 171 13.12 -12.79 -3.05
N TYR A 172 13.80 -13.17 -4.12
CA TYR A 172 13.48 -12.76 -5.49
C TYR A 172 12.47 -13.68 -6.19
N PHE A 173 12.07 -14.79 -5.57
CA PHE A 173 11.08 -15.68 -6.19
C PHE A 173 9.65 -15.29 -5.78
N GLU A 174 8.74 -15.48 -6.71
CA GLU A 174 7.31 -15.40 -6.50
C GLU A 174 6.60 -16.55 -7.21
N VAL A 175 5.34 -16.81 -6.84
CA VAL A 175 4.51 -17.74 -7.62
C VAL A 175 4.21 -17.09 -8.95
N HIS A 176 4.59 -17.77 -10.03
CA HIS A 176 4.34 -17.30 -11.40
C HIS A 176 2.85 -17.12 -11.66
N ALA A 177 2.48 -16.01 -12.26
CA ALA A 177 1.10 -15.69 -12.64
C ALA A 177 1.04 -15.44 -14.15
N GLU A 178 0.22 -16.25 -14.86
CA GLU A 178 -0.12 -16.01 -16.25
C GLU A 178 -1.38 -15.13 -16.29
N ASN A 179 -1.27 -13.94 -16.84
CA ASN A 179 -2.37 -12.96 -16.92
C ASN A 179 -2.55 -12.36 -18.34
N TYR A 180 -2.10 -13.09 -19.35
CA TYR A 180 -2.14 -12.74 -20.76
C TYR A 180 -2.86 -13.79 -21.59
#